data_248e6763d6149d090f4a0577b0ecbf9d
#
_entry.id   248e6763d6149d090f4a0577b0ecbf9d
#
_cell.length_a   1.000
_cell.length_b   1.000
_cell.length_c   1.000
_cell.angle_alpha   90.00
_cell.angle_beta   90.00
_cell.angle_gamma   90.00
#
_symmetry.space_group_name_H-M   'P 1'
#
loop_
_entity.id
_entity.type
_entity.pdbx_description
1 polymer ?
#
loop_
_entity_poly.entity_id
_entity_poly.type
_entity_poly.pdbx_seq_one_letter_code
_entity_poly.pdbx_strand_id
1 'polypeptide(L)'
;MTAVEHMKWWGWGVEGVGFHHEDKPGFAPFVLQAVGLDLSTAQKAEPPAFDDIDVAEPAVRPEFTAALAGIVGEDHVTTDALERVVHTYGKSLRDLVRIRSNRIERAVDVVVYPADESEVQRVVDAAVAENAVLIPFGGGSNIAGSLEPIPGETRTVVSLDMGRMNRVLEIDADSGLARIQAGALGPHLEAQLAAQGWTIGHFPDSFTHSTIGGWAATRSSGMQSDKYGDIAQIVRGVRVVRPSRDGRDGVLVIPAIPSASTGPSVREMVVGSEGRLGVITEITAQVHRTPAQREIQAYFFPNWEAGLRAMQSISESDAS
;
A
#
# COMPACT_ATOMS: atom_id res chain seq x y z
N MET A 1 5.40 11.21 18.74
CA MET A 1 4.85 10.95 17.40
C MET A 1 5.57 9.74 16.82
N THR A 2 4.90 8.66 16.48
CA THR A 2 5.45 7.65 15.59
C THR A 2 5.46 8.29 14.21
N ALA A 3 6.65 8.60 13.71
CA ALA A 3 6.80 9.04 12.33
C ALA A 3 6.23 7.95 11.41
N VAL A 4 5.52 8.35 10.36
CA VAL A 4 5.09 7.40 9.32
C VAL A 4 6.33 6.94 8.57
N GLU A 5 6.53 5.62 8.48
CA GLU A 5 7.70 5.05 7.81
C GLU A 5 7.40 4.90 6.32
N HIS A 6 8.30 5.42 5.50
CA HIS A 6 8.23 5.30 4.04
C HIS A 6 9.41 4.53 3.48
N MET A 7 9.20 3.96 2.28
CA MET A 7 10.31 3.45 1.49
C MET A 7 11.22 4.62 1.03
N LYS A 8 12.47 4.29 0.78
CA LYS A 8 13.40 5.24 0.14
C LYS A 8 12.80 5.76 -1.17
N TRP A 9 13.02 7.04 -1.44
CA TRP A 9 12.40 7.73 -2.57
C TRP A 9 12.84 7.15 -3.93
N TRP A 10 14.08 6.68 -4.05
CA TRP A 10 14.70 6.21 -5.29
C TRP A 10 14.57 4.71 -5.55
N GLY A 11 13.92 3.93 -4.67
CA GLY A 11 13.86 2.47 -4.81
C GLY A 11 12.90 1.78 -3.84
N TRP A 12 12.95 0.46 -3.87
CA TRP A 12 12.27 -0.41 -2.92
C TRP A 12 13.02 -0.50 -1.59
N GLY A 13 12.29 -0.71 -0.52
CA GLY A 13 12.84 -0.90 0.82
C GLY A 13 13.26 0.40 1.50
N VAL A 14 13.80 0.29 2.70
CA VAL A 14 14.27 1.42 3.51
C VAL A 14 15.75 1.69 3.27
N GLU A 15 16.21 2.89 3.63
CA GLU A 15 17.61 3.26 3.52
C GLU A 15 18.50 2.34 4.36
N GLY A 16 19.69 2.02 3.85
CA GLY A 16 20.65 1.16 4.52
C GLY A 16 20.32 -0.34 4.53
N VAL A 17 19.13 -0.74 4.05
CA VAL A 17 18.73 -2.15 3.92
C VAL A 17 18.77 -2.55 2.45
N GLY A 18 19.53 -3.57 2.13
CA GLY A 18 19.69 -4.08 0.78
C GLY A 18 20.04 -5.58 0.77
N PHE A 19 19.91 -6.19 -0.40
CA PHE A 19 20.41 -7.54 -0.61
C PHE A 19 21.93 -7.50 -0.75
N HIS A 20 22.60 -8.28 0.08
CA HIS A 20 24.05 -8.47 0.04
C HIS A 20 24.35 -9.90 -0.40
N HIS A 21 25.21 -10.06 -1.37
CA HIS A 21 25.62 -11.37 -1.91
C HIS A 21 27.11 -11.64 -1.71
N GLU A 22 27.85 -10.68 -1.21
CA GLU A 22 29.28 -10.75 -0.96
C GLU A 22 29.64 -11.85 0.05
N ASP A 23 28.73 -12.14 0.97
CA ASP A 23 28.83 -13.23 1.95
C ASP A 23 28.40 -14.61 1.42
N LYS A 24 28.00 -14.70 0.14
CA LYS A 24 27.48 -15.90 -0.52
C LYS A 24 28.38 -16.33 -1.67
N PRO A 25 29.48 -17.06 -1.40
CA PRO A 25 30.51 -17.35 -2.42
C PRO A 25 29.99 -18.15 -3.62
N GLY A 26 28.92 -18.92 -3.47
CA GLY A 26 28.27 -19.65 -4.56
C GLY A 26 27.35 -18.82 -5.44
N PHE A 27 27.00 -17.59 -5.05
CA PHE A 27 25.98 -16.81 -5.75
C PHE A 27 26.46 -16.28 -7.12
N ALA A 28 27.63 -15.65 -7.17
CA ALA A 28 28.15 -15.09 -8.42
C ALA A 28 28.45 -16.20 -9.48
N PRO A 29 29.07 -17.34 -9.12
CA PRO A 29 29.21 -18.47 -10.06
C PRO A 29 27.87 -19.04 -10.55
N PHE A 30 26.88 -19.14 -9.66
CA PHE A 30 25.52 -19.57 -10.04
C PHE A 30 24.88 -18.62 -11.04
N VAL A 31 24.92 -17.30 -10.80
CA VAL A 31 24.35 -16.31 -11.71
C VAL A 31 25.06 -16.35 -13.08
N LEU A 32 26.37 -16.46 -13.10
CA LEU A 32 27.13 -16.59 -14.35
C LEU A 32 26.68 -17.83 -15.13
N GLN A 33 26.54 -18.97 -14.45
CA GLN A 33 26.13 -20.22 -15.09
C GLN A 33 24.68 -20.20 -15.56
N ALA A 34 23.75 -19.64 -14.74
CA ALA A 34 22.31 -19.71 -14.99
C ALA A 34 21.83 -18.69 -16.03
N VAL A 35 22.40 -17.47 -16.03
CA VAL A 35 21.92 -16.35 -16.86
C VAL A 35 23.01 -15.67 -17.68
N GLY A 36 24.26 -16.11 -17.59
CA GLY A 36 25.39 -15.55 -18.35
C GLY A 36 25.83 -14.17 -17.87
N LEU A 37 25.43 -13.73 -16.67
CA LEU A 37 25.80 -12.43 -16.12
C LEU A 37 27.01 -12.57 -15.18
N ASP A 38 28.10 -11.91 -15.54
CA ASP A 38 29.27 -11.82 -14.68
C ASP A 38 29.12 -10.67 -13.68
N LEU A 39 28.83 -11.00 -12.42
CA LEU A 39 28.64 -10.01 -11.36
C LEU A 39 29.93 -9.24 -11.00
N SER A 40 31.13 -9.78 -11.35
CA SER A 40 32.40 -9.08 -11.12
C SER A 40 32.57 -7.87 -12.05
N THR A 41 31.89 -7.88 -13.20
CA THR A 41 31.92 -6.81 -14.20
C THR A 41 30.67 -5.95 -14.15
N ALA A 42 29.63 -6.35 -13.39
CA ALA A 42 28.42 -5.59 -13.22
C ALA A 42 28.71 -4.31 -12.42
N GLN A 43 28.47 -3.16 -13.03
CA GLN A 43 28.57 -1.89 -12.33
C GLN A 43 27.37 -1.75 -11.42
N LYS A 44 27.60 -1.60 -10.12
CA LYS A 44 26.57 -1.20 -9.16
C LYS A 44 26.31 0.29 -9.37
N ALA A 45 25.12 0.61 -9.88
CA ALA A 45 24.72 2.01 -9.98
C ALA A 45 24.55 2.58 -8.57
N GLU A 46 25.27 3.65 -8.27
CA GLU A 46 25.05 4.39 -7.03
C GLU A 46 23.65 5.05 -7.07
N PRO A 47 22.95 5.09 -5.92
CA PRO A 47 21.70 5.82 -5.84
C PRO A 47 21.96 7.31 -6.12
N PRO A 48 21.06 8.01 -6.85
CA PRO A 48 21.20 9.44 -7.05
C PRO A 48 21.10 10.18 -5.72
N ALA A 49 21.86 11.27 -5.55
CA ALA A 49 21.67 12.19 -4.44
C ALA A 49 20.36 12.97 -4.65
N PHE A 50 19.60 13.19 -3.57
CA PHE A 50 18.33 13.93 -3.70
C PHE A 50 18.56 15.38 -4.14
N ASP A 51 19.66 15.98 -3.76
CA ASP A 51 20.04 17.35 -4.16
C ASP A 51 20.24 17.52 -5.67
N ASP A 52 20.41 16.42 -6.41
CA ASP A 52 20.53 16.42 -7.88
C ASP A 52 19.14 16.30 -8.56
N ILE A 53 18.06 16.26 -7.80
CA ILE A 53 16.70 16.08 -8.32
C ILE A 53 15.97 17.42 -8.38
N ASP A 54 15.54 17.79 -9.58
CA ASP A 54 14.74 19.00 -9.82
C ASP A 54 13.27 18.74 -9.46
N VAL A 55 12.83 19.29 -8.36
CA VAL A 55 11.43 19.24 -7.93
C VAL A 55 10.82 20.63 -8.06
N ALA A 56 9.83 20.77 -8.94
CA ALA A 56 9.13 22.03 -9.11
C ALA A 56 8.53 22.54 -7.79
N GLU A 57 8.50 23.86 -7.60
CA GLU A 57 7.86 24.48 -6.45
C GLU A 57 6.39 24.03 -6.32
N PRO A 58 5.88 23.87 -5.09
CA PRO A 58 4.51 23.42 -4.89
C PRO A 58 3.51 24.50 -5.35
N ALA A 59 2.54 24.09 -6.18
CA ALA A 59 1.47 24.96 -6.64
C ALA A 59 0.27 24.92 -5.67
N VAL A 60 0.51 25.30 -4.41
CA VAL A 60 -0.50 25.33 -3.35
C VAL A 60 -0.56 26.72 -2.71
N ARG A 61 -1.78 27.25 -2.49
CA ARG A 61 -1.97 28.53 -1.83
C ARG A 61 -1.70 28.43 -0.34
N PRO A 62 -1.03 29.42 0.29
CA PRO A 62 -0.76 29.38 1.74
C PRO A 62 -2.01 29.23 2.58
N GLU A 63 -3.14 29.85 2.18
CA GLU A 63 -4.43 29.76 2.88
C GLU A 63 -4.98 28.33 2.88
N PHE A 64 -4.79 27.59 1.78
CA PHE A 64 -5.23 26.20 1.71
C PHE A 64 -4.33 25.29 2.56
N THR A 65 -3.00 25.50 2.53
CA THR A 65 -2.08 24.79 3.43
C THR A 65 -2.42 25.04 4.90
N ALA A 66 -2.71 26.30 5.27
CA ALA A 66 -3.14 26.65 6.63
C ALA A 66 -4.50 26.01 6.99
N ALA A 67 -5.44 25.93 6.07
CA ALA A 67 -6.72 25.23 6.29
C ALA A 67 -6.51 23.73 6.54
N LEU A 68 -5.65 23.06 5.76
CA LEU A 68 -5.27 21.66 5.97
C LEU A 68 -4.58 21.47 7.33
N ALA A 69 -3.67 22.35 7.70
CA ALA A 69 -3.01 22.34 9.01
C ALA A 69 -3.99 22.54 10.17
N GLY A 70 -5.02 23.37 9.98
CA GLY A 70 -6.12 23.54 10.92
C GLY A 70 -6.99 22.28 11.11
N ILE A 71 -6.94 21.35 10.16
CA ILE A 71 -7.66 20.07 10.23
C ILE A 71 -6.83 19.00 10.97
N VAL A 72 -5.59 18.79 10.56
CA VAL A 72 -4.77 17.65 10.99
C VAL A 72 -3.63 18.03 11.95
N GLY A 73 -3.40 19.33 12.18
CA GLY A 73 -2.27 19.89 12.92
C GLY A 73 -1.10 20.26 11.99
N GLU A 74 -0.34 21.29 12.37
CA GLU A 74 0.78 21.83 11.59
C GLU A 74 1.86 20.78 11.28
N ASP A 75 2.19 19.93 12.26
CA ASP A 75 3.19 18.86 12.12
C ASP A 75 2.76 17.73 11.15
N HIS A 76 1.56 17.79 10.60
CA HIS A 76 0.95 16.75 9.75
C HIS A 76 0.58 17.24 8.36
N VAL A 77 1.11 18.39 7.97
CA VAL A 77 1.03 18.95 6.61
C VAL A 77 2.44 19.34 6.19
N THR A 78 2.86 18.93 5.01
CA THR A 78 4.19 19.30 4.51
C THR A 78 4.19 19.58 3.01
N THR A 79 5.04 20.52 2.61
CA THR A 79 5.37 20.83 1.22
C THR A 79 6.85 20.54 0.94
N ASP A 80 7.53 19.81 1.83
CA ASP A 80 8.92 19.41 1.68
C ASP A 80 9.13 18.65 0.37
N ALA A 81 10.20 18.96 -0.35
CA ALA A 81 10.45 18.41 -1.68
C ALA A 81 10.63 16.88 -1.66
N LEU A 82 11.35 16.36 -0.66
CA LEU A 82 11.59 14.91 -0.52
C LEU A 82 10.28 14.17 -0.25
N GLU A 83 9.48 14.66 0.70
CA GLU A 83 8.17 14.09 1.02
C GLU A 83 7.24 14.10 -0.20
N ARG A 84 7.22 15.18 -0.95
CA ARG A 84 6.43 15.29 -2.18
C ARG A 84 6.86 14.27 -3.23
N VAL A 85 8.16 14.03 -3.40
CA VAL A 85 8.67 13.00 -4.34
C VAL A 85 8.32 11.59 -3.89
N VAL A 86 8.45 11.28 -2.59
CA VAL A 86 8.05 10.00 -2.01
C VAL A 86 6.58 9.69 -2.33
N HIS A 87 5.72 10.71 -2.30
CA HIS A 87 4.26 10.58 -2.48
C HIS A 87 3.78 10.74 -3.93
N THR A 88 4.68 11.01 -4.87
CA THR A 88 4.29 11.27 -6.28
C THR A 88 4.18 10.02 -7.11
N TYR A 89 5.10 9.07 -6.93
CA TYR A 89 5.16 7.87 -7.75
C TYR A 89 5.04 6.59 -6.92
N GLY A 90 4.62 5.54 -7.59
CA GLY A 90 4.76 4.19 -7.05
C GLY A 90 6.18 3.63 -7.25
N LYS A 91 6.27 2.32 -7.37
CA LYS A 91 7.56 1.59 -7.49
C LYS A 91 7.62 0.69 -8.72
N SER A 92 6.91 1.06 -9.82
CA SER A 92 7.11 0.38 -11.09
C SER A 92 8.52 0.62 -11.63
N LEU A 93 8.98 -0.25 -12.53
CA LEU A 93 10.26 -0.04 -13.19
C LEU A 93 10.29 1.33 -13.90
N ARG A 94 9.18 1.72 -14.55
CA ARG A 94 9.03 3.03 -15.19
C ARG A 94 9.23 4.18 -14.20
N ASP A 95 8.58 4.09 -13.03
CA ASP A 95 8.66 5.12 -12.00
C ASP A 95 10.09 5.24 -11.46
N LEU A 96 10.73 4.11 -11.17
CA LEU A 96 12.11 4.10 -10.67
C LEU A 96 13.11 4.67 -11.69
N VAL A 97 12.94 4.36 -12.98
CA VAL A 97 13.80 4.92 -14.04
C VAL A 97 13.61 6.44 -14.14
N ARG A 98 12.36 6.94 -14.08
CA ARG A 98 12.06 8.37 -14.15
C ARG A 98 12.65 9.13 -12.97
N ILE A 99 12.41 8.64 -11.76
CA ILE A 99 12.95 9.26 -10.54
C ILE A 99 14.47 9.32 -10.59
N ARG A 100 15.13 8.17 -10.86
CA ARG A 100 16.60 8.07 -10.90
C ARG A 100 17.25 8.85 -12.04
N SER A 101 16.48 9.22 -13.07
CA SER A 101 16.94 10.01 -14.20
C SER A 101 16.52 11.48 -14.11
N ASN A 102 16.12 11.94 -12.92
CA ASN A 102 15.66 13.31 -12.69
C ASN A 102 14.55 13.73 -13.69
N ARG A 103 13.56 12.84 -13.91
CA ARG A 103 12.43 13.12 -14.80
C ARG A 103 11.13 13.12 -14.01
N ILE A 104 10.94 14.14 -13.19
CA ILE A 104 9.73 14.36 -12.39
C ILE A 104 8.92 15.47 -13.05
N GLU A 105 7.99 15.09 -13.94
CA GLU A 105 7.19 16.04 -14.72
C GLU A 105 6.19 16.80 -13.83
N ARG A 106 5.59 16.12 -12.87
CA ARG A 106 4.61 16.70 -11.95
C ARG A 106 4.69 15.97 -10.60
N ALA A 107 5.11 16.67 -9.55
CA ALA A 107 5.03 16.18 -8.18
C ALA A 107 3.71 16.61 -7.53
N VAL A 108 3.28 15.89 -6.46
CA VAL A 108 2.21 16.38 -5.58
C VAL A 108 2.64 17.69 -4.95
N ASP A 109 1.69 18.55 -4.56
CA ASP A 109 2.01 19.88 -4.03
C ASP A 109 2.10 19.89 -2.50
N VAL A 110 1.27 19.09 -1.85
CA VAL A 110 1.20 19.02 -0.40
C VAL A 110 0.87 17.58 0.03
N VAL A 111 1.48 17.15 1.12
CA VAL A 111 1.21 15.86 1.77
C VAL A 111 0.52 16.11 3.09
N VAL A 112 -0.54 15.35 3.37
CA VAL A 112 -1.39 15.50 4.55
C VAL A 112 -1.55 14.13 5.23
N TYR A 113 -1.39 14.10 6.55
CA TYR A 113 -1.42 12.89 7.37
C TYR A 113 -2.58 12.92 8.37
N PRO A 114 -3.78 12.46 8.02
CA PRO A 114 -4.92 12.41 8.94
C PRO A 114 -4.76 11.31 9.99
N ALA A 115 -5.27 11.55 11.20
CA ALA A 115 -5.26 10.58 12.31
C ALA A 115 -6.53 9.72 12.38
N ASP A 116 -7.63 10.20 11.82
CA ASP A 116 -8.93 9.54 11.91
C ASP A 116 -9.85 9.87 10.71
N GLU A 117 -10.97 9.16 10.64
CA GLU A 117 -11.95 9.32 9.55
C GLU A 117 -12.57 10.72 9.50
N SER A 118 -12.73 11.39 10.63
CA SER A 118 -13.27 12.76 10.67
C SER A 118 -12.29 13.76 10.05
N GLU A 119 -10.99 13.60 10.30
CA GLU A 119 -9.96 14.40 9.64
C GLU A 119 -9.93 14.12 8.14
N VAL A 120 -10.01 12.84 7.72
CA VAL A 120 -10.13 12.46 6.30
C VAL A 120 -11.32 13.15 5.65
N GLN A 121 -12.50 13.13 6.28
CA GLN A 121 -13.70 13.79 5.75
C GLN A 121 -13.49 15.29 5.55
N ARG A 122 -12.93 15.97 6.56
CA ARG A 122 -12.66 17.42 6.48
C ARG A 122 -11.63 17.77 5.41
N VAL A 123 -10.59 16.93 5.23
CA VAL A 123 -9.58 17.13 4.17
C VAL A 123 -10.21 16.92 2.79
N VAL A 124 -11.04 15.88 2.62
CA VAL A 124 -11.78 15.65 1.36
C VAL A 124 -12.65 16.85 1.01
N ASP A 125 -13.42 17.36 1.98
CA ASP A 125 -14.30 18.51 1.76
C ASP A 125 -13.53 19.81 1.47
N ALA A 126 -12.40 20.03 2.15
CA ALA A 126 -11.50 21.14 1.88
C ALA A 126 -10.90 21.05 0.47
N ALA A 127 -10.49 19.86 0.02
CA ALA A 127 -9.99 19.64 -1.33
C ALA A 127 -11.06 19.91 -2.40
N VAL A 128 -12.30 19.54 -2.15
CA VAL A 128 -13.44 19.87 -3.04
C VAL A 128 -13.67 21.38 -3.11
N ALA A 129 -13.68 22.06 -1.96
CA ALA A 129 -13.87 23.52 -1.89
C ALA A 129 -12.77 24.28 -2.62
N GLU A 130 -11.54 23.77 -2.58
CA GLU A 130 -10.37 24.31 -3.29
C GLU A 130 -10.29 23.92 -4.77
N ASN A 131 -11.15 23.01 -5.24
CA ASN A 131 -11.05 22.36 -6.55
C ASN A 131 -9.69 21.65 -6.73
N ALA A 132 -9.15 21.08 -5.65
CA ALA A 132 -7.90 20.35 -5.65
C ALA A 132 -8.10 18.89 -6.09
N VAL A 133 -7.02 18.27 -6.59
CA VAL A 133 -6.95 16.82 -6.80
C VAL A 133 -6.48 16.18 -5.50
N LEU A 134 -7.14 15.10 -5.07
CA LEU A 134 -6.76 14.35 -3.88
C LEU A 134 -6.41 12.92 -4.27
N ILE A 135 -5.21 12.47 -3.89
CA ILE A 135 -4.68 11.14 -4.18
C ILE A 135 -4.42 10.43 -2.84
N PRO A 136 -5.20 9.39 -2.49
CA PRO A 136 -4.93 8.58 -1.31
C PRO A 136 -3.61 7.83 -1.43
N PHE A 137 -2.81 7.84 -0.37
CA PHE A 137 -1.52 7.18 -0.29
C PHE A 137 -1.49 6.21 0.90
N GLY A 138 -0.90 5.04 0.70
CA GLY A 138 -0.64 4.03 1.74
C GLY A 138 0.86 3.80 1.91
N GLY A 139 1.37 2.66 1.43
CA GLY A 139 2.81 2.35 1.49
C GLY A 139 3.62 2.77 0.26
N GLY A 140 3.02 3.40 -0.74
CA GLY A 140 3.73 3.84 -1.96
C GLY A 140 4.20 2.70 -2.89
N SER A 141 3.76 1.47 -2.67
CA SER A 141 4.19 0.28 -3.43
C SER A 141 3.44 0.04 -4.75
N ASN A 142 2.56 0.97 -5.16
CA ASN A 142 1.79 0.86 -6.39
C ASN A 142 2.70 0.74 -7.62
N ILE A 143 2.33 -0.10 -8.59
CA ILE A 143 3.06 -0.28 -9.85
C ILE A 143 2.19 0.03 -11.09
N ALA A 144 0.93 0.42 -10.87
CA ALA A 144 -0.04 0.70 -11.94
C ALA A 144 -0.17 2.20 -12.28
N GLY A 145 0.56 3.08 -11.57
CA GLY A 145 0.55 4.52 -11.80
C GLY A 145 -0.59 5.29 -11.14
N SER A 146 -1.30 4.68 -10.17
CA SER A 146 -2.44 5.34 -9.50
C SER A 146 -2.04 6.50 -8.58
N LEU A 147 -0.77 6.60 -8.20
CA LEU A 147 -0.25 7.68 -7.35
C LEU A 147 0.22 8.89 -8.15
N GLU A 148 0.44 8.72 -9.45
CA GLU A 148 1.00 9.74 -10.32
C GLU A 148 -0.04 10.81 -10.66
N PRO A 149 0.26 12.11 -10.41
CA PRO A 149 -0.54 13.20 -10.96
C PRO A 149 -0.54 13.15 -12.49
N ILE A 150 -1.68 13.46 -13.10
CA ILE A 150 -1.79 13.49 -14.56
C ILE A 150 -0.83 14.58 -15.11
N PRO A 151 -0.01 14.28 -16.15
CA PRO A 151 0.81 15.29 -16.79
C PRO A 151 -0.01 16.51 -17.24
N GLY A 152 0.46 17.72 -16.91
CA GLY A 152 -0.25 18.96 -17.21
C GLY A 152 -1.39 19.31 -16.24
N GLU A 153 -1.56 18.60 -15.13
CA GLU A 153 -2.50 18.99 -14.07
C GLU A 153 -2.08 20.35 -13.46
N THR A 154 -2.98 21.32 -13.53
CA THR A 154 -2.76 22.68 -13.06
C THR A 154 -3.38 22.98 -11.70
N ARG A 155 -4.26 22.12 -11.23
CA ARG A 155 -4.85 22.23 -9.88
C ARG A 155 -3.84 21.79 -8.82
N THR A 156 -4.03 22.28 -7.61
CA THR A 156 -3.29 21.74 -6.45
C THR A 156 -3.52 20.24 -6.31
N VAL A 157 -2.45 19.47 -6.15
CA VAL A 157 -2.50 18.01 -5.91
C VAL A 157 -2.12 17.72 -4.47
N VAL A 158 -3.07 17.17 -3.73
CA VAL A 158 -2.91 16.74 -2.34
C VAL A 158 -2.68 15.24 -2.31
N SER A 159 -1.58 14.79 -1.70
CA SER A 159 -1.41 13.40 -1.30
C SER A 159 -1.93 13.22 0.12
N LEU A 160 -2.85 12.28 0.32
CA LEU A 160 -3.46 11.98 1.62
C LEU A 160 -2.89 10.68 2.16
N ASP A 161 -1.88 10.77 3.02
CA ASP A 161 -1.20 9.62 3.59
C ASP A 161 -1.96 9.04 4.78
N MET A 162 -2.37 7.78 4.68
CA MET A 162 -3.16 7.07 5.68
C MET A 162 -2.33 6.46 6.81
N GLY A 163 -1.00 6.60 6.81
CA GLY A 163 -0.08 5.88 7.70
C GLY A 163 -0.29 6.11 9.20
N ARG A 164 -0.93 7.23 9.61
CA ARG A 164 -1.32 7.45 11.01
C ARG A 164 -2.54 6.62 11.43
N MET A 165 -3.34 6.15 10.49
CA MET A 165 -4.49 5.28 10.72
C MET A 165 -4.08 3.81 10.58
N ASN A 166 -3.37 3.25 11.57
CA ASN A 166 -2.62 2.00 11.45
C ASN A 166 -2.95 0.94 12.51
N ARG A 167 -4.13 1.03 13.15
CA ARG A 167 -4.52 0.15 14.25
C ARG A 167 -5.51 -0.94 13.84
N VAL A 168 -5.39 -2.10 14.47
CA VAL A 168 -6.47 -3.06 14.63
C VAL A 168 -7.40 -2.52 15.71
N LEU A 169 -8.64 -2.20 15.35
CA LEU A 169 -9.61 -1.57 16.23
C LEU A 169 -10.36 -2.59 17.09
N GLU A 170 -10.68 -3.74 16.50
CA GLU A 170 -11.51 -4.76 17.12
C GLU A 170 -11.26 -6.10 16.44
N ILE A 171 -11.32 -7.19 17.20
CA ILE A 171 -11.40 -8.56 16.69
C ILE A 171 -12.62 -9.22 17.32
N ASP A 172 -13.61 -9.55 16.51
CA ASP A 172 -14.73 -10.40 16.91
C ASP A 172 -14.33 -11.87 16.76
N ALA A 173 -14.08 -12.50 17.89
CA ALA A 173 -13.61 -13.87 17.94
C ALA A 173 -14.66 -14.91 17.51
N ASP A 174 -15.95 -14.57 17.60
CA ASP A 174 -17.04 -15.47 17.24
C ASP A 174 -17.25 -15.54 15.73
N SER A 175 -17.14 -14.40 15.05
CA SER A 175 -17.24 -14.33 13.59
C SER A 175 -15.88 -14.46 12.87
N GLY A 176 -14.76 -14.32 13.58
CA GLY A 176 -13.43 -14.26 12.97
C GLY A 176 -13.24 -13.02 12.10
N LEU A 177 -13.87 -11.90 12.45
CA LEU A 177 -13.75 -10.64 11.75
C LEU A 177 -12.91 -9.64 12.54
N ALA A 178 -12.07 -8.87 11.86
CA ALA A 178 -11.33 -7.79 12.47
C ALA A 178 -11.62 -6.47 11.75
N ARG A 179 -11.80 -5.39 12.52
CA ARG A 179 -11.89 -4.02 12.03
C ARG A 179 -10.51 -3.36 12.10
N ILE A 180 -10.03 -2.87 10.98
CA ILE A 180 -8.64 -2.47 10.80
C ILE A 180 -8.61 -1.14 10.05
N GLN A 181 -7.85 -0.17 10.55
CA GLN A 181 -7.60 1.08 9.87
C GLN A 181 -6.76 0.86 8.60
N ALA A 182 -7.10 1.59 7.53
CA ALA A 182 -6.59 1.34 6.18
C ALA A 182 -5.08 1.57 6.00
N GLY A 183 -4.47 2.40 6.84
CA GLY A 183 -3.03 2.70 6.81
C GLY A 183 -2.15 1.69 7.53
N ALA A 184 -2.69 0.59 8.05
CA ALA A 184 -1.90 -0.44 8.72
C ALA A 184 -1.00 -1.17 7.72
N LEU A 185 0.33 -1.03 7.87
CA LEU A 185 1.35 -1.77 7.12
C LEU A 185 1.32 -3.26 7.49
N GLY A 186 1.60 -4.12 6.52
CA GLY A 186 1.57 -5.57 6.68
C GLY A 186 2.24 -6.10 7.94
N PRO A 187 3.52 -5.80 8.23
CA PRO A 187 4.19 -6.26 9.43
C PRO A 187 3.55 -5.76 10.73
N HIS A 188 3.12 -4.50 10.76
CA HIS A 188 2.49 -3.90 11.94
C HIS A 188 1.09 -4.48 12.17
N LEU A 189 0.35 -4.75 11.10
CA LEU A 189 -0.96 -5.41 11.14
C LEU A 189 -0.82 -6.83 11.69
N GLU A 190 0.06 -7.63 11.12
CA GLU A 190 0.28 -9.02 11.58
C GLU A 190 0.77 -9.07 13.03
N ALA A 191 1.65 -8.15 13.45
CA ALA A 191 2.10 -8.08 14.84
C ALA A 191 0.94 -7.80 15.82
N GLN A 192 0.01 -6.88 15.46
CA GLN A 192 -1.16 -6.58 16.28
C GLN A 192 -2.15 -7.75 16.34
N LEU A 193 -2.36 -8.46 15.22
CA LEU A 193 -3.21 -9.65 15.16
C LEU A 193 -2.58 -10.81 15.94
N ALA A 194 -1.29 -11.08 15.73
CA ALA A 194 -0.55 -12.18 16.37
C ALA A 194 -0.50 -12.03 17.88
N ALA A 195 -0.42 -10.81 18.41
CA ALA A 195 -0.48 -10.54 19.84
C ALA A 195 -1.81 -11.03 20.50
N GLN A 196 -2.84 -11.26 19.68
CA GLN A 196 -4.14 -11.77 20.11
C GLN A 196 -4.43 -13.20 19.57
N GLY A 197 -3.43 -13.85 18.96
CA GLY A 197 -3.53 -15.21 18.43
C GLY A 197 -4.23 -15.31 17.07
N TRP A 198 -4.18 -14.23 16.26
CA TRP A 198 -4.80 -14.17 14.93
C TRP A 198 -3.80 -13.81 13.85
N THR A 199 -4.15 -14.08 12.60
CA THR A 199 -3.45 -13.68 11.38
C THR A 199 -4.46 -13.32 10.30
N ILE A 200 -4.12 -12.39 9.41
CA ILE A 200 -4.93 -12.14 8.21
C ILE A 200 -4.60 -13.12 7.07
N GLY A 201 -3.39 -13.68 7.07
CA GLY A 201 -2.95 -14.64 6.07
C GLY A 201 -2.67 -14.06 4.68
N HIS A 202 -2.65 -12.73 4.53
CA HIS A 202 -2.41 -12.06 3.27
C HIS A 202 -0.98 -11.51 3.20
N PHE A 203 -0.15 -12.11 2.34
CA PHE A 203 1.28 -11.79 2.20
C PHE A 203 1.63 -11.50 0.74
N PRO A 204 1.26 -10.30 0.21
CA PRO A 204 1.71 -9.89 -1.13
C PRO A 204 3.23 -9.65 -1.15
N ASP A 205 3.85 -9.65 -2.33
CA ASP A 205 5.30 -9.41 -2.46
C ASP A 205 5.75 -8.08 -1.83
N SER A 206 4.87 -7.09 -1.85
CA SER A 206 5.07 -5.77 -1.21
C SER A 206 4.72 -5.73 0.28
N PHE A 207 4.48 -6.86 0.94
CA PHE A 207 3.96 -6.97 2.32
C PHE A 207 4.60 -6.01 3.31
N THR A 208 5.92 -5.91 3.30
CA THR A 208 6.68 -5.06 4.24
C THR A 208 6.47 -3.56 4.01
N HIS A 209 5.95 -3.17 2.85
CA HIS A 209 5.86 -1.77 2.41
C HIS A 209 4.48 -1.38 1.88
N SER A 210 3.46 -2.19 2.15
CA SER A 210 2.11 -1.92 1.69
C SER A 210 1.10 -2.01 2.81
N THR A 211 0.02 -1.26 2.70
CA THR A 211 -1.04 -1.16 3.70
C THR A 211 -2.26 -1.97 3.29
N ILE A 212 -3.08 -2.39 4.28
CA ILE A 212 -4.31 -3.13 4.01
C ILE A 212 -5.29 -2.32 3.14
N GLY A 213 -5.35 -0.99 3.29
CA GLY A 213 -6.14 -0.11 2.42
C GLY A 213 -5.63 -0.12 0.99
N GLY A 214 -4.30 -0.10 0.80
CA GLY A 214 -3.66 -0.24 -0.50
C GLY A 214 -3.94 -1.60 -1.13
N TRP A 215 -3.89 -2.69 -0.37
CA TRP A 215 -4.26 -4.03 -0.86
C TRP A 215 -5.68 -4.06 -1.39
N ALA A 216 -6.64 -3.55 -0.59
CA ALA A 216 -8.04 -3.47 -1.03
C ALA A 216 -8.22 -2.58 -2.25
N ALA A 217 -7.55 -1.42 -2.29
CA ALA A 217 -7.63 -0.48 -3.41
C ALA A 217 -7.12 -1.07 -4.74
N THR A 218 -6.16 -2.01 -4.70
CA THR A 218 -5.53 -2.62 -5.88
C THR A 218 -5.93 -4.07 -6.14
N ARG A 219 -6.81 -4.67 -5.33
CA ARG A 219 -7.19 -6.11 -5.40
C ARG A 219 -5.98 -7.03 -5.35
N SER A 220 -5.05 -6.80 -4.44
CA SER A 220 -3.81 -7.55 -4.39
C SER A 220 -4.03 -9.04 -4.11
N SER A 221 -3.16 -9.89 -4.69
CA SER A 221 -2.95 -11.29 -4.32
C SER A 221 -1.72 -11.44 -3.44
N GLY A 222 -1.63 -12.53 -2.70
CA GLY A 222 -0.49 -12.83 -1.83
C GLY A 222 0.00 -14.26 -1.99
N MET A 223 1.17 -14.55 -1.46
CA MET A 223 1.79 -15.88 -1.55
C MET A 223 0.99 -17.02 -0.88
N GLN A 224 0.04 -16.67 0.00
CA GLN A 224 -0.84 -17.63 0.68
C GLN A 224 -2.30 -17.50 0.24
N SER A 225 -2.56 -16.88 -0.92
CA SER A 225 -3.92 -16.70 -1.44
C SER A 225 -4.61 -18.03 -1.79
N ASP A 226 -3.84 -19.07 -2.05
CA ASP A 226 -4.36 -20.42 -2.28
C ASP A 226 -5.14 -20.94 -1.06
N LYS A 227 -4.66 -20.62 0.15
CA LYS A 227 -5.30 -20.99 1.42
C LYS A 227 -6.32 -19.98 1.90
N TYR A 228 -5.93 -18.70 1.95
CA TYR A 228 -6.69 -17.65 2.63
C TYR A 228 -7.54 -16.80 1.68
N GLY A 229 -7.34 -16.98 0.38
CA GLY A 229 -7.96 -16.15 -0.65
C GLY A 229 -7.19 -14.86 -0.96
N ASP A 230 -7.59 -14.20 -2.02
CA ASP A 230 -7.14 -12.86 -2.36
C ASP A 230 -7.76 -11.82 -1.43
N ILE A 231 -7.20 -10.61 -1.42
CA ILE A 231 -7.74 -9.52 -0.59
C ILE A 231 -9.24 -9.28 -0.82
N ALA A 232 -9.73 -9.44 -2.06
CA ALA A 232 -11.15 -9.29 -2.37
C ALA A 232 -12.04 -10.31 -1.69
N GLN A 233 -11.51 -11.49 -1.38
CA GLN A 233 -12.20 -12.55 -0.63
C GLN A 233 -12.06 -12.34 0.88
N ILE A 234 -10.93 -11.79 1.34
CA ILE A 234 -10.64 -11.50 2.74
C ILE A 234 -11.45 -10.29 3.24
N VAL A 235 -11.59 -9.25 2.42
CA VAL A 235 -12.37 -8.04 2.77
C VAL A 235 -13.85 -8.37 2.80
N ARG A 236 -14.47 -8.21 3.97
CA ARG A 236 -15.89 -8.45 4.20
C ARG A 236 -16.70 -7.15 4.24
N GLY A 237 -16.11 -6.07 4.73
CA GLY A 237 -16.71 -4.75 4.79
C GLY A 237 -15.68 -3.65 4.61
N VAL A 238 -16.14 -2.45 4.23
CA VAL A 238 -15.28 -1.28 4.06
C VAL A 238 -15.99 0.00 4.49
N ARG A 239 -15.21 0.96 4.97
CA ARG A 239 -15.64 2.34 5.15
C ARG A 239 -14.90 3.21 4.14
N VAL A 240 -15.64 4.07 3.45
CA VAL A 240 -15.10 4.91 2.38
C VAL A 240 -15.59 6.34 2.59
N VAL A 241 -14.67 7.28 2.64
CA VAL A 241 -14.96 8.71 2.70
C VAL A 241 -15.02 9.28 1.28
N ARG A 242 -16.12 9.96 0.99
CA ARG A 242 -16.39 10.71 -0.24
C ARG A 242 -16.69 12.16 0.14
N PRO A 243 -16.79 13.08 -0.82
CA PRO A 243 -17.23 14.44 -0.54
C PRO A 243 -18.59 14.47 0.20
N SER A 244 -18.70 15.34 1.18
CA SER A 244 -19.98 15.65 1.85
C SER A 244 -21.01 16.19 0.86
N ARG A 245 -22.25 15.85 1.06
CA ARG A 245 -23.32 16.31 0.19
C ARG A 245 -24.62 16.58 0.98
N ASP A 246 -25.31 17.66 0.65
CA ASP A 246 -26.61 18.01 1.20
C ASP A 246 -26.62 18.05 2.75
N GLY A 247 -25.53 18.54 3.36
CA GLY A 247 -25.37 18.64 4.81
C GLY A 247 -25.14 17.31 5.53
N ARG A 248 -24.88 16.25 4.79
CA ARG A 248 -24.49 14.91 5.31
C ARG A 248 -23.03 14.64 5.02
N ASP A 249 -22.35 13.95 5.94
CA ASP A 249 -21.02 13.45 5.69
C ASP A 249 -21.00 12.48 4.48
N GLY A 250 -19.84 12.33 3.88
CA GLY A 250 -19.63 11.48 2.72
C GLY A 250 -19.31 10.02 3.06
N VAL A 251 -19.38 9.63 4.34
CA VAL A 251 -18.99 8.29 4.78
C VAL A 251 -19.95 7.23 4.26
N LEU A 252 -19.45 6.36 3.39
CA LEU A 252 -20.15 5.16 2.93
C LEU A 252 -19.72 3.98 3.77
N VAL A 253 -20.63 3.39 4.52
CA VAL A 253 -20.41 2.17 5.28
C VAL A 253 -20.96 0.98 4.51
N ILE A 254 -20.08 0.05 4.14
CA ILE A 254 -20.44 -1.21 3.52
C ILE A 254 -20.22 -2.30 4.56
N PRO A 255 -21.30 -2.81 5.18
CA PRO A 255 -21.18 -3.76 6.30
C PRO A 255 -20.67 -5.12 5.82
N ALA A 256 -20.10 -5.89 6.76
CA ALA A 256 -19.66 -7.25 6.54
C ALA A 256 -20.84 -8.24 6.48
N ILE A 257 -21.54 -8.25 5.37
CA ILE A 257 -22.64 -9.20 5.11
C ILE A 257 -22.06 -10.39 4.33
N PRO A 258 -22.20 -11.63 4.81
CA PRO A 258 -21.59 -12.80 4.18
C PRO A 258 -22.04 -13.03 2.74
N SER A 259 -23.31 -12.84 2.48
CA SER A 259 -23.90 -12.98 1.14
C SER A 259 -25.18 -12.17 1.05
N ALA A 260 -25.45 -11.59 -0.11
CA ALA A 260 -26.70 -10.93 -0.42
C ALA A 260 -27.24 -11.43 -1.75
N SER A 261 -28.54 -11.66 -1.86
CA SER A 261 -29.20 -12.05 -3.11
C SER A 261 -29.54 -10.83 -3.96
N THR A 262 -28.82 -9.74 -3.76
CA THR A 262 -28.93 -8.46 -4.50
C THR A 262 -27.60 -8.07 -5.12
N GLY A 263 -27.61 -7.42 -6.24
CA GLY A 263 -26.43 -6.91 -6.94
C GLY A 263 -26.72 -5.61 -7.66
N PRO A 264 -25.68 -4.98 -8.19
CA PRO A 264 -24.26 -5.29 -8.06
C PRO A 264 -23.72 -5.04 -6.64
N SER A 265 -22.65 -5.74 -6.26
CA SER A 265 -22.01 -5.55 -4.95
C SER A 265 -21.21 -4.24 -4.90
N VAL A 266 -21.62 -3.32 -4.04
CA VAL A 266 -20.90 -2.05 -3.84
C VAL A 266 -19.49 -2.30 -3.26
N ARG A 267 -19.31 -3.32 -2.43
CA ARG A 267 -18.00 -3.74 -1.94
C ARG A 267 -17.07 -4.08 -3.10
N GLU A 268 -17.52 -4.90 -4.04
CA GLU A 268 -16.75 -5.30 -5.21
C GLU A 268 -16.43 -4.11 -6.16
N MET A 269 -17.24 -3.07 -6.13
CA MET A 269 -16.95 -1.84 -6.88
C MET A 269 -15.83 -1.02 -6.22
N VAL A 270 -15.77 -0.99 -4.88
CA VAL A 270 -14.76 -0.24 -4.12
C VAL A 270 -13.42 -0.98 -4.13
N VAL A 271 -13.44 -2.31 -3.92
CA VAL A 271 -12.22 -3.12 -3.93
C VAL A 271 -11.67 -3.20 -5.37
N GLY A 272 -10.49 -2.61 -5.57
CA GLY A 272 -9.87 -2.46 -6.89
C GLY A 272 -10.17 -1.13 -7.58
N SER A 273 -10.80 -0.17 -6.90
CA SER A 273 -11.12 1.15 -7.48
C SER A 273 -9.94 2.13 -7.50
N GLU A 274 -8.85 1.80 -6.82
CA GLU A 274 -7.62 2.60 -6.77
C GLU A 274 -7.86 4.08 -6.41
N GLY A 275 -8.73 4.33 -5.40
CA GLY A 275 -9.06 5.67 -4.91
C GLY A 275 -10.11 6.44 -5.71
N ARG A 276 -10.59 5.94 -6.84
CA ARG A 276 -11.56 6.63 -7.71
C ARG A 276 -12.95 6.79 -7.11
N LEU A 277 -13.32 5.93 -6.17
CA LEU A 277 -14.64 5.94 -5.53
C LEU A 277 -14.63 6.55 -4.13
N GLY A 278 -13.49 7.05 -3.68
CA GLY A 278 -13.28 7.68 -2.39
C GLY A 278 -12.07 7.12 -1.64
N VAL A 279 -11.85 7.61 -0.43
CA VAL A 279 -10.74 7.23 0.44
C VAL A 279 -11.18 6.09 1.36
N ILE A 280 -10.55 4.93 1.26
CA ILE A 280 -10.79 3.80 2.18
C ILE A 280 -10.15 4.15 3.53
N THR A 281 -10.96 4.17 4.59
CA THR A 281 -10.51 4.52 5.95
C THR A 281 -10.44 3.31 6.88
N GLU A 282 -11.32 2.33 6.68
CA GLU A 282 -11.39 1.13 7.51
C GLU A 282 -11.79 -0.09 6.66
N ILE A 283 -11.24 -1.22 7.03
CA ILE A 283 -11.55 -2.52 6.44
C ILE A 283 -12.02 -3.46 7.53
N THR A 284 -13.13 -4.16 7.29
CA THR A 284 -13.50 -5.36 8.04
C THR A 284 -13.01 -6.57 7.26
N ALA A 285 -12.04 -7.27 7.81
CA ALA A 285 -11.37 -8.41 7.17
C ALA A 285 -11.67 -9.73 7.89
N GLN A 286 -11.75 -10.82 7.13
CA GLN A 286 -11.70 -12.16 7.68
C GLN A 286 -10.30 -12.42 8.25
N VAL A 287 -10.23 -12.89 9.50
CA VAL A 287 -8.98 -13.29 10.15
C VAL A 287 -9.09 -14.73 10.63
N HIS A 288 -7.95 -15.37 10.82
CA HIS A 288 -7.84 -16.78 11.17
C HIS A 288 -7.02 -16.96 12.44
N ARG A 289 -7.26 -18.02 13.19
CA ARG A 289 -6.39 -18.37 14.32
C ARG A 289 -4.98 -18.66 13.82
N THR A 290 -4.00 -18.11 14.51
CA THR A 290 -2.59 -18.44 14.23
C THR A 290 -2.38 -19.95 14.34
N PRO A 291 -1.75 -20.61 13.34
CA PRO A 291 -1.46 -22.03 13.40
C PRO A 291 -0.65 -22.39 14.66
N ALA A 292 -1.03 -23.47 15.32
CA ALA A 292 -0.31 -23.96 16.51
C ALA A 292 1.12 -24.41 16.19
N GLN A 293 1.36 -24.86 14.96
CA GLN A 293 2.66 -25.28 14.46
C GLN A 293 2.84 -24.80 13.02
N ARG A 294 4.03 -24.30 12.71
CA ARG A 294 4.42 -23.89 11.36
C ARG A 294 5.75 -24.55 11.01
N GLU A 295 5.77 -25.26 9.89
CA GLU A 295 6.98 -25.86 9.34
C GLU A 295 7.21 -25.36 7.92
N ILE A 296 8.47 -25.18 7.55
CA ILE A 296 8.87 -24.81 6.19
C ILE A 296 9.76 -25.94 5.69
N GLN A 297 9.37 -26.58 4.59
CA GLN A 297 10.11 -27.65 3.96
C GLN A 297 10.41 -27.31 2.50
N ALA A 298 11.59 -27.68 2.02
CA ALA A 298 11.99 -27.55 0.63
C ALA A 298 12.00 -28.93 -0.03
N TYR A 299 11.35 -29.02 -1.20
CA TYR A 299 11.30 -30.25 -1.99
C TYR A 299 11.97 -30.03 -3.34
N PHE A 300 12.77 -30.99 -3.78
CA PHE A 300 13.41 -30.99 -5.09
C PHE A 300 12.77 -32.05 -5.99
N PHE A 301 12.46 -31.67 -7.22
CA PHE A 301 11.83 -32.55 -8.19
C PHE A 301 12.79 -32.85 -9.33
N PRO A 302 12.68 -34.06 -9.96
CA PRO A 302 13.60 -34.47 -11.05
C PRO A 302 13.42 -33.63 -12.32
N ASN A 303 12.25 -33.04 -12.53
CA ASN A 303 11.94 -32.18 -13.67
C ASN A 303 10.77 -31.25 -13.35
N TRP A 304 10.53 -30.29 -14.24
CA TRP A 304 9.47 -29.27 -14.09
C TRP A 304 8.07 -29.88 -14.00
N GLU A 305 7.75 -30.86 -14.82
CA GLU A 305 6.45 -31.52 -14.87
C GLU A 305 6.12 -32.25 -13.57
N ALA A 306 7.11 -32.85 -12.94
CA ALA A 306 6.93 -33.49 -11.61
C ALA A 306 6.62 -32.45 -10.53
N GLY A 307 7.28 -31.29 -10.58
CA GLY A 307 7.00 -30.17 -9.69
C GLY A 307 5.59 -29.62 -9.87
N LEU A 308 5.17 -29.40 -11.10
CA LEU A 308 3.80 -28.93 -11.41
C LEU A 308 2.72 -29.88 -10.90
N ARG A 309 2.88 -31.20 -11.12
CA ARG A 309 1.92 -32.19 -10.62
C ARG A 309 1.85 -32.22 -9.11
N ALA A 310 2.98 -32.06 -8.42
CA ALA A 310 2.99 -31.99 -6.96
C ALA A 310 2.27 -30.73 -6.46
N MET A 311 2.52 -29.59 -7.06
CA MET A 311 1.81 -28.33 -6.72
C MET A 311 0.31 -28.44 -6.98
N GLN A 312 -0.08 -28.99 -8.13
CA GLN A 312 -1.50 -29.25 -8.42
C GLN A 312 -2.14 -30.12 -7.35
N SER A 313 -1.50 -31.22 -6.97
CA SER A 313 -2.01 -32.13 -5.95
C SER A 313 -2.15 -31.46 -4.57
N ILE A 314 -1.23 -30.55 -4.22
CA ILE A 314 -1.30 -29.78 -2.98
C ILE A 314 -2.49 -28.80 -3.03
N SER A 315 -2.62 -28.03 -4.12
CA SER A 315 -3.70 -27.05 -4.29
C SER A 315 -5.09 -27.68 -4.33
N GLU A 316 -5.22 -28.91 -4.84
CA GLU A 316 -6.48 -29.65 -4.87
C GLU A 316 -6.81 -30.34 -3.53
N SER A 317 -5.86 -30.36 -2.59
CA SER A 317 -6.04 -30.97 -1.29
C SER A 317 -6.43 -29.97 -0.21
N ASP A 318 -7.09 -30.43 0.86
CA ASP A 318 -7.36 -29.61 2.05
C ASP A 318 -6.10 -29.38 2.93
N ALA A 319 -4.93 -29.78 2.45
CA ALA A 319 -3.66 -29.67 3.17
C ALA A 319 -2.93 -28.33 2.92
N SER A 320 -3.48 -27.45 2.09
CA SER A 320 -2.92 -26.12 1.76
C SER A 320 -3.22 -25.08 2.85
#